data_5c263034fc5e63f9abd536c63fd721f1
#
_entry.id   5c263034fc5e63f9abd536c63fd721f1
#
_cell.length_a   1.000
_cell.length_b   1.000
_cell.length_c   1.000
_cell.angle_alpha   90.00
_cell.angle_beta   90.00
_cell.angle_gamma   90.00
#
_symmetry.space_group_name_H-M   'P 1'
#
loop_
_entity.id
_entity.type
_entity.pdbx_description
1 polymer ?
#
loop_
_entity_poly.entity_id
_entity_poly.type
_entity_poly.pdbx_seq_one_letter_code
_entity_poly.pdbx_strand_id
1 'polypeptide(L)'
;VQPTYYRERLHEAATGTEDTKQEVLTKDFNIWETGRVTRWITGDRIRLLQKTEGRRIDDCKFIDEQGRERWHVFCGLDFSAGDDLFAITYMAVDWLPSNTMQGRFFVDTDCWVLEKTMNESPNRPLYEAWVAQGWLHVCPGEVFDSTYAINRIAELVEKGINIYFFGYDPAQSVTPINNLKAWLQTLFQKRNPNISAKDIADLIQRMVIPVSQSGFTQNPRIGEMEEKMLGKDEWMHFSDNPLWPWCFGNAALESKGDPPIRRVVKGTGHLGKIDPIHGLLDALYCFDLSEGKIEQ
;
A
#
# COMPACT_ATOMS: atom_id res chain seq x y z
N VAL A 1 40.06 -28.95 -7.28
CA VAL A 1 38.84 -29.23 -8.06
C VAL A 1 39.21 -29.09 -9.52
N GLN A 2 38.81 -30.05 -10.39
CA GLN A 2 39.19 -30.03 -11.81
C GLN A 2 38.37 -28.96 -12.58
N PRO A 3 38.96 -28.28 -13.57
CA PRO A 3 38.29 -27.27 -14.39
C PRO A 3 37.03 -27.79 -15.11
N THR A 4 36.98 -29.11 -15.39
CA THR A 4 35.79 -29.79 -15.97
C THR A 4 34.56 -29.71 -15.06
N TYR A 5 34.76 -29.87 -13.76
CA TYR A 5 33.66 -29.77 -12.77
C TYR A 5 32.94 -28.41 -12.85
N TYR A 6 33.69 -27.31 -12.84
CA TYR A 6 33.06 -25.97 -12.90
C TYR A 6 32.39 -25.68 -14.23
N ARG A 7 32.86 -26.25 -15.34
CA ARG A 7 32.18 -26.12 -16.65
C ARG A 7 30.84 -26.86 -16.67
N GLU A 8 30.79 -28.05 -16.10
CA GLU A 8 29.56 -28.83 -15.98
C GLU A 8 28.54 -28.11 -15.08
N ARG A 9 28.98 -27.59 -13.96
CA ARG A 9 28.11 -26.83 -13.04
C ARG A 9 27.62 -25.53 -13.69
N LEU A 10 28.44 -24.80 -14.43
CA LEU A 10 28.01 -23.62 -15.18
C LEU A 10 27.00 -23.97 -16.28
N HIS A 11 27.20 -25.11 -16.95
CA HIS A 11 26.23 -25.58 -17.94
C HIS A 11 24.90 -25.93 -17.29
N GLU A 12 24.92 -26.61 -16.16
CA GLU A 12 23.74 -26.94 -15.38
C GLU A 12 23.02 -25.68 -14.90
N ALA A 13 23.74 -24.66 -14.43
CA ALA A 13 23.18 -23.36 -14.07
C ALA A 13 22.55 -22.63 -15.27
N ALA A 14 23.15 -22.77 -16.46
CA ALA A 14 22.65 -22.11 -17.66
C ALA A 14 21.41 -22.80 -18.28
N THR A 15 21.25 -24.11 -18.07
CA THR A 15 20.20 -24.91 -18.68
C THR A 15 19.13 -25.37 -17.69
N GLY A 16 19.39 -25.25 -16.39
CA GLY A 16 18.49 -25.64 -15.31
C GLY A 16 17.46 -24.56 -14.94
N THR A 17 16.78 -24.81 -13.83
CA THR A 17 15.85 -23.85 -13.23
C THR A 17 16.62 -22.69 -12.56
N GLU A 18 15.94 -21.61 -12.23
CA GLU A 18 16.54 -20.50 -11.48
C GLU A 18 17.05 -20.96 -10.10
N ASP A 19 16.35 -21.92 -9.47
CA ASP A 19 16.83 -22.55 -8.23
C ASP A 19 18.15 -23.30 -8.42
N THR A 20 18.27 -24.07 -9.52
CA THR A 20 19.51 -24.77 -9.88
C THR A 20 20.66 -23.79 -10.11
N LYS A 21 20.39 -22.71 -10.84
CA LYS A 21 21.37 -21.65 -11.10
C LYS A 21 21.85 -21.01 -9.80
N GLN A 22 20.94 -20.65 -8.91
CA GLN A 22 21.25 -20.04 -7.62
C GLN A 22 22.06 -21.00 -6.73
N GLU A 23 21.70 -22.28 -6.70
CA GLU A 23 22.45 -23.30 -5.97
C GLU A 23 23.89 -23.42 -6.44
N VAL A 24 24.10 -23.50 -7.76
CA VAL A 24 25.43 -23.57 -8.37
C VAL A 24 26.25 -22.32 -8.06
N LEU A 25 25.67 -21.12 -8.27
CA LEU A 25 26.38 -19.88 -8.02
C LEU A 25 26.79 -19.74 -6.55
N THR A 26 25.89 -20.12 -5.62
CA THR A 26 26.16 -20.01 -4.18
C THR A 26 27.14 -21.06 -3.69
N LYS A 27 26.92 -22.35 -4.02
CA LYS A 27 27.69 -23.45 -3.45
C LYS A 27 29.03 -23.66 -4.13
N ASP A 28 29.08 -23.46 -5.44
CA ASP A 28 30.29 -23.78 -6.23
C ASP A 28 31.17 -22.56 -6.53
N PHE A 29 30.52 -21.37 -6.62
CA PHE A 29 31.25 -20.14 -6.97
C PHE A 29 31.29 -19.12 -5.83
N ASN A 30 30.66 -19.40 -4.70
CA ASN A 30 30.53 -18.49 -3.54
C ASN A 30 29.98 -17.12 -3.92
N ILE A 31 29.13 -17.09 -4.96
CA ILE A 31 28.44 -15.90 -5.41
C ILE A 31 27.08 -15.91 -4.70
N TRP A 32 26.99 -15.12 -3.65
CA TRP A 32 25.75 -14.92 -2.92
C TRP A 32 24.89 -13.93 -3.69
N GLU A 33 23.82 -14.41 -4.31
CA GLU A 33 22.80 -13.49 -4.79
C GLU A 33 22.17 -12.79 -3.61
N THR A 34 22.17 -11.46 -3.65
CA THR A 34 21.73 -10.61 -2.55
C THR A 34 20.21 -10.52 -2.41
N GLY A 35 19.47 -11.50 -2.86
CA GLY A 35 18.02 -11.59 -2.67
C GLY A 35 17.34 -12.42 -3.75
N ARG A 36 16.36 -13.21 -3.34
CA ARG A 36 15.48 -13.94 -4.23
C ARG A 36 14.23 -13.10 -4.49
N VAL A 37 13.93 -12.83 -5.75
CA VAL A 37 12.69 -12.17 -6.16
C VAL A 37 11.71 -13.23 -6.64
N THR A 38 10.59 -13.36 -5.95
CA THR A 38 9.54 -14.33 -6.28
C THR A 38 8.22 -13.60 -6.57
N ARG A 39 7.41 -14.17 -7.45
CA ARG A 39 6.03 -13.70 -7.62
C ARG A 39 5.30 -13.77 -6.28
N TRP A 40 4.45 -12.78 -6.05
CA TRP A 40 3.63 -12.72 -4.86
C TRP A 40 2.17 -13.15 -5.18
N ILE A 41 1.19 -12.42 -4.68
CA ILE A 41 -0.22 -12.67 -4.91
C ILE A 41 -0.57 -12.31 -6.36
N THR A 42 -1.28 -13.19 -7.05
CA THR A 42 -1.65 -12.96 -8.45
C THR A 42 -2.82 -11.97 -8.57
N GLY A 43 -2.88 -11.23 -9.67
CA GLY A 43 -4.02 -10.37 -9.97
C GLY A 43 -5.34 -11.13 -10.02
N ASP A 44 -5.34 -12.42 -10.45
CA ASP A 44 -6.55 -13.26 -10.45
C ASP A 44 -7.05 -13.54 -9.03
N ARG A 45 -6.13 -13.76 -8.07
CA ARG A 45 -6.54 -13.90 -6.65
C ARG A 45 -7.17 -12.61 -6.14
N ILE A 46 -6.63 -11.45 -6.50
CA ILE A 46 -7.22 -10.16 -6.13
C ILE A 46 -8.62 -10.00 -6.72
N ARG A 47 -8.84 -10.38 -7.99
CA ARG A 47 -10.19 -10.35 -8.59
C ARG A 47 -11.20 -11.20 -7.82
N LEU A 48 -10.78 -12.30 -7.24
CA LEU A 48 -11.66 -13.12 -6.39
C LEU A 48 -12.00 -12.42 -5.05
N LEU A 49 -11.17 -11.49 -4.58
CA LEU A 49 -11.40 -10.71 -3.37
C LEU A 49 -12.14 -9.39 -3.63
N GLN A 50 -12.38 -9.03 -4.89
CA GLN A 50 -13.20 -7.90 -5.32
C GLN A 50 -14.68 -8.29 -5.31
N LYS A 51 -15.23 -8.62 -4.14
CA LYS A 51 -16.63 -9.04 -3.94
C LYS A 51 -17.40 -7.96 -3.19
N THR A 52 -17.33 -6.71 -3.67
CA THR A 52 -17.78 -5.56 -2.91
C THR A 52 -18.99 -4.85 -3.51
N GLU A 53 -19.54 -5.37 -4.62
CA GLU A 53 -20.74 -4.85 -5.29
C GLU A 53 -20.64 -3.35 -5.61
N GLY A 54 -19.46 -2.89 -6.06
CA GLY A 54 -19.19 -1.50 -6.39
C GLY A 54 -18.91 -0.57 -5.22
N ARG A 55 -18.75 -1.10 -4.00
CA ARG A 55 -18.42 -0.29 -2.82
C ARG A 55 -17.12 0.47 -3.01
N ARG A 56 -17.15 1.74 -2.58
CA ARG A 56 -15.98 2.62 -2.50
C ARG A 56 -15.77 3.04 -1.04
N ILE A 57 -14.61 3.63 -0.77
CA ILE A 57 -14.32 4.18 0.57
C ILE A 57 -15.38 5.18 1.01
N ASP A 58 -16.00 5.91 0.08
CA ASP A 58 -17.10 6.85 0.33
C ASP A 58 -18.33 6.21 1.01
N ASP A 59 -18.50 4.90 0.85
CA ASP A 59 -19.62 4.12 1.38
C ASP A 59 -19.32 3.50 2.76
N CYS A 60 -18.08 3.62 3.22
CA CYS A 60 -17.64 3.07 4.51
C CYS A 60 -18.07 3.94 5.69
N LYS A 61 -19.32 4.40 5.66
CA LYS A 61 -19.99 5.02 6.79
C LYS A 61 -20.72 3.93 7.55
N PHE A 62 -20.23 3.63 8.71
CA PHE A 62 -20.96 2.73 9.57
C PHE A 62 -21.46 3.47 10.80
N ILE A 63 -22.77 3.49 10.96
CA ILE A 63 -23.43 4.01 12.16
C ILE A 63 -24.09 2.81 12.83
N ASP A 64 -23.70 2.48 14.07
CA ASP A 64 -24.27 1.38 14.82
C ASP A 64 -25.73 1.70 15.26
N GLU A 65 -26.42 0.72 15.85
CA GLU A 65 -27.79 0.86 16.34
C GLU A 65 -27.95 1.97 17.41
N GLN A 66 -26.85 2.38 18.04
CA GLN A 66 -26.77 3.49 18.97
C GLN A 66 -26.39 4.80 18.28
N GLY A 67 -26.28 4.83 16.96
CA GLY A 67 -25.87 6.00 16.19
C GLY A 67 -24.37 6.29 16.23
N ARG A 68 -23.55 5.31 16.61
CA ARG A 68 -22.09 5.45 16.67
C ARG A 68 -21.46 4.91 15.40
N GLU A 69 -20.41 5.61 14.90
CA GLU A 69 -19.60 5.12 13.79
C GLU A 69 -18.75 3.92 14.24
N ARG A 70 -18.60 2.96 13.34
CA ARG A 70 -17.86 1.73 13.58
C ARG A 70 -16.73 1.48 12.58
N TRP A 71 -16.77 2.09 11.38
CA TRP A 71 -15.67 2.01 10.45
C TRP A 71 -14.51 2.92 10.88
N HIS A 72 -13.36 2.31 11.06
CA HIS A 72 -12.10 2.99 11.35
C HIS A 72 -11.23 2.92 10.11
N VAL A 73 -10.86 4.08 9.56
CA VAL A 73 -10.07 4.14 8.34
C VAL A 73 -8.64 4.48 8.66
N PHE A 74 -7.74 3.67 8.12
CA PHE A 74 -6.30 3.86 8.13
C PHE A 74 -5.87 4.18 6.70
N CYS A 75 -5.13 5.26 6.53
CA CYS A 75 -4.64 5.67 5.23
C CYS A 75 -3.16 5.38 5.11
N GLY A 76 -2.74 4.84 3.97
CA GLY A 76 -1.34 4.79 3.58
C GLY A 76 -1.11 5.69 2.37
N LEU A 77 -0.05 6.48 2.42
CA LEU A 77 0.28 7.51 1.45
C LEU A 77 1.61 7.17 0.78
N ASP A 78 1.57 6.79 -0.47
CA ASP A 78 2.77 6.61 -1.29
C ASP A 78 2.92 7.79 -2.25
N PHE A 79 3.81 8.69 -1.88
CA PHE A 79 4.12 9.91 -2.63
C PHE A 79 5.33 9.68 -3.51
N SER A 80 5.12 9.06 -4.66
CA SER A 80 6.21 8.90 -5.61
C SER A 80 6.57 10.23 -6.29
N ALA A 81 7.83 10.36 -6.68
CA ALA A 81 8.25 11.44 -7.55
C ALA A 81 8.36 10.94 -8.99
N GLY A 82 7.83 11.70 -9.94
CA GLY A 82 8.07 11.50 -11.36
C GLY A 82 7.17 10.45 -12.00
N ASP A 83 7.75 9.33 -12.43
CA ASP A 83 7.09 8.37 -13.31
C ASP A 83 6.11 7.40 -12.64
N ASP A 84 6.08 7.33 -11.32
CA ASP A 84 5.21 6.44 -10.57
C ASP A 84 3.82 7.05 -10.31
N LEU A 85 2.89 6.23 -9.80
CA LEU A 85 1.60 6.71 -9.37
C LEU A 85 1.73 7.36 -8.00
N PHE A 86 0.94 8.37 -7.78
CA PHE A 86 0.66 8.86 -6.45
C PHE A 86 -0.56 8.13 -5.92
N ALA A 87 -0.47 7.50 -4.76
CA ALA A 87 -1.53 6.68 -4.21
C ALA A 87 -1.92 7.09 -2.79
N ILE A 88 -3.22 7.18 -2.55
CA ILE A 88 -3.81 7.11 -1.22
C ILE A 88 -4.52 5.78 -1.12
N THR A 89 -4.06 4.91 -0.23
CA THR A 89 -4.73 3.65 0.05
C THR A 89 -5.49 3.75 1.37
N TYR A 90 -6.73 3.35 1.33
CA TYR A 90 -7.63 3.35 2.47
C TYR A 90 -7.87 1.90 2.90
N MET A 91 -7.67 1.63 4.17
CA MET A 91 -8.04 0.38 4.81
C MET A 91 -9.09 0.68 5.87
N ALA A 92 -10.33 0.37 5.56
CA ALA A 92 -11.45 0.49 6.50
C ALA A 92 -11.60 -0.81 7.27
N VAL A 93 -11.66 -0.73 8.59
CA VAL A 93 -11.78 -1.87 9.50
C VAL A 93 -13.15 -1.81 10.17
N ASP A 94 -13.92 -2.89 10.01
CA ASP A 94 -15.17 -3.11 10.74
C ASP A 94 -14.89 -3.93 12.00
N TRP A 95 -14.94 -3.27 13.15
CA TRP A 95 -14.81 -3.94 14.43
C TRP A 95 -16.13 -4.64 14.79
N LEU A 96 -16.13 -5.97 14.73
CA LEU A 96 -17.24 -6.75 15.28
C LEU A 96 -17.24 -6.64 16.81
N PRO A 97 -18.43 -6.50 17.46
CA PRO A 97 -18.53 -6.32 18.91
C PRO A 97 -18.10 -7.50 19.77
N SER A 98 -17.67 -8.59 19.20
CA SER A 98 -17.20 -9.77 19.92
C SER A 98 -15.71 -9.73 20.08
N ASN A 99 -15.12 -9.08 21.03
CA ASN A 99 -13.76 -9.22 21.61
C ASN A 99 -12.71 -10.10 20.87
N THR A 100 -12.94 -10.41 19.62
CA THR A 100 -12.04 -11.10 18.73
C THR A 100 -11.51 -10.07 17.74
N MET A 101 -10.21 -9.91 17.64
CA MET A 101 -9.45 -9.09 16.67
C MET A 101 -9.71 -9.50 15.20
N GLN A 102 -10.90 -9.97 14.89
CA GLN A 102 -11.33 -10.50 13.61
C GLN A 102 -12.23 -9.49 12.91
N GLY A 103 -11.67 -8.29 12.66
CA GLY A 103 -12.35 -7.30 11.82
C GLY A 103 -12.32 -7.69 10.35
N ARG A 104 -13.38 -7.32 9.63
CA ARG A 104 -13.33 -7.33 8.16
C ARG A 104 -12.59 -6.11 7.68
N PHE A 105 -11.73 -6.30 6.69
CA PHE A 105 -10.95 -5.24 6.09
C PHE A 105 -11.51 -4.96 4.69
N PHE A 106 -11.92 -3.73 4.48
CA PHE A 106 -12.24 -3.24 3.14
C PHE A 106 -11.12 -2.30 2.67
N VAL A 107 -10.60 -2.55 1.48
CA VAL A 107 -9.46 -1.80 0.94
C VAL A 107 -9.86 -1.12 -0.35
N ASP A 108 -9.65 0.19 -0.41
CA ASP A 108 -9.84 1.01 -1.61
C ASP A 108 -8.62 1.91 -1.85
N THR A 109 -8.50 2.47 -3.04
CA THR A 109 -7.41 3.40 -3.36
C THR A 109 -7.86 4.46 -4.35
N ASP A 110 -7.39 5.69 -4.13
CA ASP A 110 -7.40 6.75 -5.11
C ASP A 110 -5.96 6.95 -5.62
N CYS A 111 -5.79 6.95 -6.93
CA CYS A 111 -4.49 7.10 -7.57
C CYS A 111 -4.49 8.27 -8.55
N TRP A 112 -3.34 8.94 -8.63
CA TRP A 112 -3.08 10.00 -9.59
C TRP A 112 -1.86 9.66 -10.42
N VAL A 113 -1.89 10.07 -11.69
CA VAL A 113 -0.76 10.03 -12.60
C VAL A 113 -0.51 11.45 -13.13
N LEU A 114 0.76 11.84 -13.26
CA LEU A 114 1.08 13.10 -13.92
C LEU A 114 0.69 13.04 -15.40
N GLU A 115 0.14 14.11 -15.91
CA GLU A 115 -0.25 14.21 -17.34
C GLU A 115 0.91 13.88 -18.27
N LYS A 116 2.11 14.38 -17.98
CA LYS A 116 3.33 14.05 -18.72
C LYS A 116 3.60 12.55 -18.70
N THR A 117 3.64 11.95 -17.51
CA THR A 117 3.89 10.52 -17.32
C THR A 117 2.85 9.67 -18.06
N MET A 118 1.57 10.05 -17.99
CA MET A 118 0.51 9.36 -18.74
C MET A 118 0.75 9.40 -20.25
N ASN A 119 1.10 10.58 -20.77
CA ASN A 119 1.31 10.79 -22.22
C ASN A 119 2.53 10.04 -22.76
N GLU A 120 3.59 9.91 -21.97
CA GLU A 120 4.85 9.26 -22.35
C GLU A 120 4.86 7.75 -22.02
N SER A 121 3.89 7.26 -21.23
CA SER A 121 3.88 5.87 -20.77
C SER A 121 3.42 4.90 -21.85
N PRO A 122 4.11 3.74 -21.99
CA PRO A 122 3.59 2.62 -22.77
C PRO A 122 2.23 2.09 -22.25
N ASN A 123 1.90 2.35 -20.99
CA ASN A 123 0.62 1.99 -20.37
C ASN A 123 -0.49 3.02 -20.66
N ARG A 124 -0.25 4.04 -21.48
CA ARG A 124 -1.20 5.11 -21.76
C ARG A 124 -2.61 4.62 -22.10
N PRO A 125 -2.82 3.65 -23.02
CA PRO A 125 -4.18 3.19 -23.33
C PRO A 125 -4.93 2.62 -22.11
N LEU A 126 -4.19 1.98 -21.21
CA LEU A 126 -4.74 1.44 -19.98
C LEU A 126 -5.09 2.55 -18.99
N TYR A 127 -4.23 3.54 -18.85
CA TYR A 127 -4.47 4.71 -17.99
C TYR A 127 -5.65 5.53 -18.48
N GLU A 128 -5.76 5.79 -19.79
CA GLU A 128 -6.91 6.48 -20.39
C GLU A 128 -8.23 5.76 -20.11
N ALA A 129 -8.25 4.43 -20.20
CA ALA A 129 -9.43 3.64 -19.86
C ALA A 129 -9.81 3.77 -18.38
N TRP A 130 -8.85 3.75 -17.46
CA TRP A 130 -9.12 3.91 -16.03
C TRP A 130 -9.52 5.34 -15.67
N VAL A 131 -8.97 6.34 -16.33
CA VAL A 131 -9.39 7.75 -16.18
C VAL A 131 -10.84 7.91 -16.62
N ALA A 132 -11.20 7.34 -17.77
CA ALA A 132 -12.58 7.40 -18.27
C ALA A 132 -13.60 6.70 -17.35
N GLN A 133 -13.15 5.69 -16.59
CA GLN A 133 -13.95 4.97 -15.61
C GLN A 133 -13.93 5.61 -14.21
N GLY A 134 -13.12 6.65 -13.98
CA GLY A 134 -12.99 7.33 -12.70
C GLY A 134 -12.14 6.58 -11.64
N TRP A 135 -11.31 5.62 -12.08
CA TRP A 135 -10.42 4.86 -11.21
C TRP A 135 -9.01 5.45 -11.07
N LEU A 136 -8.60 6.24 -12.04
CA LEU A 136 -7.32 6.93 -12.05
C LEU A 136 -7.56 8.42 -12.33
N HIS A 137 -6.87 9.29 -11.63
CA HIS A 137 -6.96 10.72 -11.78
C HIS A 137 -5.71 11.27 -12.48
N VAL A 138 -5.89 12.28 -13.32
CA VAL A 138 -4.76 12.98 -13.98
C VAL A 138 -4.45 14.25 -13.19
N CYS A 139 -3.18 14.38 -12.79
CA CYS A 139 -2.66 15.61 -12.22
C CYS A 139 -1.95 16.40 -13.32
N PRO A 140 -2.39 17.63 -13.64
CA PRO A 140 -1.75 18.47 -14.65
C PRO A 140 -0.30 18.82 -14.30
N GLY A 141 0.53 19.00 -15.32
CA GLY A 141 1.90 19.48 -15.16
C GLY A 141 2.94 18.36 -15.01
N GLU A 142 4.11 18.73 -14.51
CA GLU A 142 5.29 17.87 -14.39
C GLU A 142 5.62 17.50 -12.93
N VAL A 143 4.94 18.14 -11.99
CA VAL A 143 5.14 17.91 -10.54
C VAL A 143 3.79 17.66 -9.91
N PHE A 144 3.72 16.66 -9.04
CA PHE A 144 2.48 16.34 -8.33
C PHE A 144 2.10 17.46 -7.35
N ASP A 145 0.87 17.96 -7.52
CA ASP A 145 0.28 18.90 -6.56
C ASP A 145 -0.49 18.13 -5.47
N SER A 146 0.04 18.12 -4.27
CA SER A 146 -0.56 17.43 -3.12
C SER A 146 -1.94 17.98 -2.71
N THR A 147 -2.36 19.13 -3.22
CA THR A 147 -3.71 19.67 -2.99
C THR A 147 -4.79 18.73 -3.51
N TYR A 148 -4.56 17.98 -4.59
CA TYR A 148 -5.52 16.98 -5.07
C TYR A 148 -5.79 15.90 -4.02
N ALA A 149 -4.74 15.36 -3.43
CA ALA A 149 -4.85 14.36 -2.38
C ALA A 149 -5.52 14.92 -1.11
N ILE A 150 -5.12 16.11 -0.68
CA ILE A 150 -5.68 16.76 0.51
C ILE A 150 -7.16 17.07 0.31
N ASN A 151 -7.56 17.57 -0.86
CA ASN A 151 -8.96 17.82 -1.19
C ASN A 151 -9.77 16.52 -1.15
N ARG A 152 -9.23 15.40 -1.67
CA ARG A 152 -9.91 14.10 -1.60
C ARG A 152 -10.09 13.63 -0.14
N ILE A 153 -9.07 13.76 0.69
CA ILE A 153 -9.15 13.46 2.12
C ILE A 153 -10.20 14.36 2.79
N ALA A 154 -10.22 15.65 2.45
CA ALA A 154 -11.20 16.60 2.99
C ALA A 154 -12.62 16.22 2.62
N GLU A 155 -12.90 15.85 1.36
CA GLU A 155 -14.19 15.36 0.90
C GLU A 155 -14.66 14.13 1.69
N LEU A 156 -13.78 13.17 1.93
CA LEU A 156 -14.09 11.97 2.72
C LEU A 156 -14.43 12.33 4.15
N VAL A 157 -13.68 13.22 4.77
CA VAL A 157 -13.92 13.69 6.14
C VAL A 157 -15.24 14.47 6.23
N GLU A 158 -15.59 15.27 5.22
CA GLU A 158 -16.87 15.97 5.13
C GLU A 158 -18.07 15.01 4.96
N LYS A 159 -17.85 13.90 4.24
CA LYS A 159 -18.83 12.81 4.12
C LYS A 159 -18.99 11.97 5.39
N GLY A 160 -18.20 12.23 6.43
CA GLY A 160 -18.25 11.53 7.71
C GLY A 160 -17.40 10.26 7.75
N ILE A 161 -16.40 10.12 6.85
CA ILE A 161 -15.40 9.07 6.96
C ILE A 161 -14.41 9.44 8.06
N ASN A 162 -14.20 8.53 9.00
CA ASN A 162 -13.37 8.75 10.16
C ASN A 162 -11.97 8.16 9.91
N ILE A 163 -11.00 9.02 9.60
CA ILE A 163 -9.61 8.63 9.36
C ILE A 163 -8.84 8.80 10.65
N TYR A 164 -8.30 7.70 11.15
CA TYR A 164 -7.56 7.64 12.41
C TYR A 164 -6.07 7.91 12.23
N PHE A 165 -5.47 7.36 11.18
CA PHE A 165 -4.03 7.44 10.95
C PHE A 165 -3.69 7.63 9.49
N PHE A 166 -2.55 8.27 9.25
CA PHE A 166 -1.91 8.41 7.95
C PHE A 166 -0.49 7.86 8.07
N GLY A 167 -0.24 6.68 7.48
CA GLY A 167 1.10 6.14 7.29
C GLY A 167 1.71 6.67 6.00
N TYR A 168 3.00 6.96 5.97
CA TYR A 168 3.66 7.44 4.78
C TYR A 168 5.14 7.05 4.73
N ASP A 169 5.68 6.78 3.54
CA ASP A 169 7.12 6.67 3.36
C ASP A 169 7.76 8.06 3.48
N PRO A 170 8.72 8.27 4.42
CA PRO A 170 9.40 9.55 4.56
C PRO A 170 10.26 9.94 3.35
N ALA A 171 10.61 8.99 2.47
CA ALA A 171 11.31 9.31 1.23
C ALA A 171 10.40 10.14 0.30
N GLN A 172 10.88 11.31 -0.15
CA GLN A 172 10.22 12.19 -1.12
C GLN A 172 8.86 12.79 -0.70
N SER A 173 8.42 12.62 0.54
CA SER A 173 7.08 13.04 1.01
C SER A 173 7.06 14.32 1.86
N VAL A 174 8.18 15.02 2.02
CA VAL A 174 8.29 16.17 2.95
C VAL A 174 7.23 17.25 2.68
N THR A 175 7.13 17.73 1.45
CA THR A 175 6.17 18.80 1.10
C THR A 175 4.71 18.33 1.21
N PRO A 176 4.29 17.19 0.62
CA PRO A 176 2.94 16.69 0.77
C PRO A 176 2.51 16.47 2.22
N ILE A 177 3.41 15.92 3.04
CA ILE A 177 3.11 15.67 4.46
C ILE A 177 3.01 16.98 5.26
N ASN A 178 3.84 17.97 4.99
CA ASN A 178 3.70 19.28 5.64
C ASN A 178 2.36 19.94 5.28
N ASN A 179 1.92 19.84 4.02
CA ASN A 179 0.63 20.35 3.58
C ASN A 179 -0.53 19.60 4.26
N LEU A 180 -0.45 18.28 4.39
CA LEU A 180 -1.43 17.47 5.13
C LEU A 180 -1.50 17.90 6.60
N LYS A 181 -0.36 18.06 7.26
CA LYS A 181 -0.31 18.52 8.67
C LYS A 181 -0.90 19.91 8.85
N ALA A 182 -0.63 20.83 7.94
CA ALA A 182 -1.19 22.19 7.96
C ALA A 182 -2.74 22.16 7.78
N TRP A 183 -3.23 21.33 6.87
CA TRP A 183 -4.66 21.12 6.70
C TRP A 183 -5.32 20.52 7.95
N LEU A 184 -4.73 19.47 8.54
CA LEU A 184 -5.21 18.86 9.80
C LEU A 184 -5.24 19.88 10.93
N GLN A 185 -4.23 20.72 11.05
CA GLN A 185 -4.19 21.80 12.06
C GLN A 185 -5.40 22.73 11.91
N THR A 186 -5.68 23.14 10.68
CA THR A 186 -6.83 24.00 10.37
C THR A 186 -8.16 23.30 10.68
N LEU A 187 -8.28 22.01 10.33
CA LEU A 187 -9.45 21.20 10.58
C LEU A 187 -9.75 21.07 12.09
N PHE A 188 -8.73 20.72 12.88
CA PHE A 188 -8.91 20.53 14.33
C PHE A 188 -9.20 21.85 15.04
N GLN A 189 -8.56 22.94 14.66
CA GLN A 189 -8.86 24.26 15.19
C GLN A 189 -10.30 24.69 14.87
N LYS A 190 -10.79 24.38 13.66
CA LYS A 190 -12.20 24.65 13.25
C LYS A 190 -13.20 23.82 14.05
N ARG A 191 -12.89 22.52 14.29
CA ARG A 191 -13.76 21.60 15.03
C ARG A 191 -13.81 21.90 16.52
N ASN A 192 -12.70 22.32 17.10
CA ASN A 192 -12.60 22.69 18.51
C ASN A 192 -11.79 24.01 18.66
N PRO A 193 -12.46 25.18 18.62
CA PRO A 193 -11.79 26.47 18.74
C PRO A 193 -10.97 26.67 20.02
N ASN A 194 -11.28 25.91 21.08
CA ASN A 194 -10.62 26.04 22.39
C ASN A 194 -9.43 25.09 22.58
N ILE A 195 -9.13 24.23 21.62
CA ILE A 195 -7.99 23.31 21.69
C ILE A 195 -6.67 24.10 21.59
N SER A 196 -5.70 23.77 22.41
CA SER A 196 -4.41 24.45 22.34
C SER A 196 -3.61 24.04 21.11
N ALA A 197 -2.76 24.94 20.59
CA ALA A 197 -1.88 24.63 19.46
C ALA A 197 -0.95 23.45 19.77
N LYS A 198 -0.54 23.29 21.03
CA LYS A 198 0.27 22.16 21.48
C LYS A 198 -0.49 20.84 21.37
N ASP A 199 -1.73 20.78 21.85
CA ASP A 199 -2.54 19.58 21.82
C ASP A 199 -2.84 19.16 20.37
N ILE A 200 -3.08 20.14 19.47
CA ILE A 200 -3.21 19.88 18.04
C ILE A 200 -1.94 19.28 17.47
N ALA A 201 -0.77 19.85 17.78
CA ALA A 201 0.50 19.36 17.29
C ALA A 201 0.77 17.93 17.78
N ASP A 202 0.51 17.64 19.05
CA ASP A 202 0.65 16.31 19.64
C ASP A 202 -0.33 15.30 19.00
N LEU A 203 -1.56 15.73 18.69
CA LEU A 203 -2.53 14.89 17.99
C LEU A 203 -2.06 14.57 16.56
N ILE A 204 -1.64 15.56 15.80
CA ILE A 204 -1.14 15.39 14.43
C ILE A 204 0.09 14.48 14.42
N GLN A 205 1.00 14.64 15.39
CA GLN A 205 2.18 13.77 15.49
C GLN A 205 1.82 12.30 15.73
N ARG A 206 0.73 12.03 16.46
CA ARG A 206 0.24 10.67 16.68
C ARG A 206 -0.52 10.10 15.48
N MET A 207 -1.13 10.94 14.67
CA MET A 207 -1.93 10.52 13.51
C MET A 207 -1.10 10.35 12.24
N VAL A 208 -0.04 11.13 12.05
CA VAL A 208 0.75 11.16 10.81
C VAL A 208 2.10 10.49 11.05
N ILE A 209 2.18 9.21 10.69
CA ILE A 209 3.22 8.26 11.09
C ILE A 209 4.18 7.99 9.92
N PRO A 210 5.48 8.25 10.08
CA PRO A 210 6.47 7.80 9.10
C PRO A 210 6.65 6.28 9.16
N VAL A 211 6.56 5.62 8.01
CA VAL A 211 6.70 4.17 7.85
C VAL A 211 7.87 3.88 6.95
N SER A 212 8.84 3.12 7.43
CA SER A 212 9.98 2.73 6.60
C SER A 212 9.61 1.61 5.65
N GLN A 213 9.96 1.72 4.38
CA GLN A 213 9.80 0.65 3.39
C GLN A 213 10.89 -0.45 3.49
N SER A 214 11.52 -0.60 4.65
CA SER A 214 12.49 -1.67 4.89
C SER A 214 11.83 -3.03 5.00
N GLY A 215 12.58 -4.10 4.68
CA GLY A 215 12.09 -5.46 4.86
C GLY A 215 11.70 -5.77 6.32
N PHE A 216 12.37 -5.20 7.30
CA PHE A 216 12.02 -5.37 8.72
C PHE A 216 10.61 -4.82 9.04
N THR A 217 10.25 -3.71 8.45
CA THR A 217 8.93 -3.10 8.62
C THR A 217 7.87 -3.83 7.82
N GLN A 218 8.18 -4.22 6.57
CA GLN A 218 7.20 -4.84 5.67
C GLN A 218 6.95 -6.32 5.96
N ASN A 219 7.97 -7.09 6.36
CA ASN A 219 7.87 -8.55 6.46
C ASN A 219 6.71 -9.06 7.36
N PRO A 220 6.47 -8.51 8.55
CA PRO A 220 5.31 -8.91 9.36
C PRO A 220 3.98 -8.63 8.64
N ARG A 221 3.85 -7.45 8.01
CA ARG A 221 2.64 -7.01 7.30
C ARG A 221 2.37 -7.83 6.04
N ILE A 222 3.42 -8.26 5.35
CA ILE A 222 3.31 -9.21 4.23
C ILE A 222 2.68 -10.52 4.71
N GLY A 223 3.15 -11.06 5.84
CA GLY A 223 2.58 -12.28 6.44
C GLY A 223 1.12 -12.10 6.83
N GLU A 224 0.78 -10.99 7.47
CA GLU A 224 -0.57 -10.65 7.86
C GLU A 224 -1.51 -10.49 6.64
N MET A 225 -1.07 -9.78 5.60
CA MET A 225 -1.83 -9.67 4.36
C MET A 225 -2.08 -11.03 3.73
N GLU A 226 -1.05 -11.88 3.65
CA GLU A 226 -1.20 -13.24 3.13
C GLU A 226 -2.23 -14.04 3.91
N GLU A 227 -2.20 -13.97 5.24
CA GLU A 227 -3.19 -14.64 6.10
C GLU A 227 -4.61 -14.14 5.82
N LYS A 228 -4.81 -12.82 5.78
CA LYS A 228 -6.12 -12.20 5.56
C LYS A 228 -6.67 -12.40 4.14
N MET A 229 -5.80 -12.55 3.14
CA MET A 229 -6.18 -12.68 1.73
C MET A 229 -6.26 -14.12 1.26
N LEU A 230 -5.44 -15.03 1.81
CA LEU A 230 -5.33 -16.42 1.40
C LEU A 230 -5.94 -17.39 2.41
N GLY A 231 -6.27 -16.92 3.61
CA GLY A 231 -6.93 -17.69 4.65
C GLY A 231 -8.33 -18.14 4.24
N LYS A 232 -8.91 -19.10 4.99
CA LYS A 232 -10.23 -19.69 4.69
C LYS A 232 -11.37 -18.67 4.75
N ASP A 233 -11.23 -17.65 5.61
CA ASP A 233 -12.32 -16.73 5.94
C ASP A 233 -12.30 -15.46 5.07
N GLU A 234 -11.26 -15.28 4.23
CA GLU A 234 -11.13 -14.13 3.32
C GLU A 234 -11.47 -12.79 4.01
N TRP A 235 -10.70 -12.43 5.04
CA TRP A 235 -10.96 -11.24 5.87
C TRP A 235 -10.75 -9.91 5.17
N MET A 236 -9.98 -9.89 4.06
CA MET A 236 -9.64 -8.66 3.34
C MET A 236 -10.29 -8.65 1.96
N HIS A 237 -11.12 -7.65 1.72
CA HIS A 237 -11.80 -7.42 0.46
C HIS A 237 -11.34 -6.13 -0.18
N PHE A 238 -11.21 -6.13 -1.50
CA PHE A 238 -10.78 -4.98 -2.28
C PHE A 238 -11.95 -4.37 -3.03
N SER A 239 -11.94 -3.04 -3.20
CA SER A 239 -12.86 -2.37 -4.13
C SER A 239 -12.70 -2.93 -5.55
N ASP A 240 -13.70 -2.71 -6.39
CA ASP A 240 -13.68 -3.19 -7.79
C ASP A 240 -12.70 -2.40 -8.68
N ASN A 241 -11.81 -1.59 -8.07
CA ASN A 241 -10.80 -0.81 -8.75
C ASN A 241 -9.83 -1.73 -9.52
N PRO A 242 -9.73 -1.61 -10.86
CA PRO A 242 -8.88 -2.45 -11.70
C PRO A 242 -7.38 -2.24 -11.47
N LEU A 243 -6.99 -1.18 -10.79
CA LEU A 243 -5.59 -0.98 -10.39
C LEU A 243 -5.12 -2.06 -9.42
N TRP A 244 -5.98 -2.59 -8.55
CA TRP A 244 -5.60 -3.63 -7.59
C TRP A 244 -5.03 -4.88 -8.25
N PRO A 245 -5.77 -5.61 -9.11
CA PRO A 245 -5.23 -6.81 -9.75
C PRO A 245 -4.02 -6.51 -10.64
N TRP A 246 -3.95 -5.32 -11.23
CA TRP A 246 -2.80 -4.91 -12.03
C TRP A 246 -1.56 -4.65 -11.16
N CYS A 247 -1.68 -3.90 -10.07
CA CYS A 247 -0.56 -3.62 -9.17
C CYS A 247 -0.03 -4.91 -8.52
N PHE A 248 -0.91 -5.80 -8.06
CA PHE A 248 -0.48 -7.10 -7.52
C PHE A 248 0.18 -7.98 -8.58
N GLY A 249 -0.30 -7.94 -9.83
CA GLY A 249 0.36 -8.61 -10.95
C GLY A 249 1.77 -8.09 -11.25
N ASN A 250 2.07 -6.85 -10.88
CA ASN A 250 3.39 -6.22 -11.02
C ASN A 250 4.26 -6.36 -9.77
N ALA A 251 3.70 -6.79 -8.65
CA ALA A 251 4.42 -6.94 -7.39
C ALA A 251 5.15 -8.28 -7.30
N ALA A 252 6.30 -8.24 -6.66
CA ALA A 252 7.08 -9.42 -6.30
C ALA A 252 7.62 -9.26 -4.88
N LEU A 253 8.04 -10.37 -4.27
CA LEU A 253 8.74 -10.38 -3.00
C LEU A 253 10.22 -10.57 -3.20
N GLU A 254 11.00 -9.64 -2.71
CA GLU A 254 12.44 -9.81 -2.51
C GLU A 254 12.67 -10.36 -1.10
N SER A 255 13.45 -11.45 -1.01
CA SER A 255 13.79 -12.08 0.26
C SER A 255 15.29 -12.03 0.49
N LYS A 256 15.74 -11.58 1.66
CA LYS A 256 17.16 -11.47 2.03
C LYS A 256 17.40 -12.04 3.43
N GLY A 257 18.59 -12.66 3.59
CA GLY A 257 19.06 -13.16 4.89
C GLY A 257 18.56 -14.55 5.25
N ASP A 258 19.01 -15.03 6.42
CA ASP A 258 18.59 -16.28 7.04
C ASP A 258 18.38 -15.99 8.55
N PRO A 259 17.15 -16.05 9.07
CA PRO A 259 15.88 -16.29 8.34
C PRO A 259 15.56 -15.19 7.30
N PRO A 260 14.80 -15.53 6.23
CA PRO A 260 14.54 -14.61 5.15
C PRO A 260 13.60 -13.48 5.59
N ILE A 261 14.02 -12.24 5.32
CA ILE A 261 13.24 -11.02 5.53
C ILE A 261 12.73 -10.56 4.16
N ARG A 262 11.41 -10.45 4.04
CA ARG A 262 10.72 -10.14 2.78
C ARG A 262 10.38 -8.65 2.68
N ARG A 263 10.41 -8.12 1.47
CA ARG A 263 9.83 -6.82 1.13
C ARG A 263 9.16 -6.88 -0.24
N VAL A 264 8.18 -6.02 -0.45
CA VAL A 264 7.52 -5.85 -1.75
C VAL A 264 8.42 -5.01 -2.65
N VAL A 265 8.60 -5.50 -3.87
CA VAL A 265 9.36 -4.82 -4.93
C VAL A 265 8.60 -4.90 -6.25
N LYS A 266 8.95 -4.04 -7.20
CA LYS A 266 8.47 -4.20 -8.58
C LYS A 266 9.04 -5.51 -9.16
N GLY A 267 8.17 -6.31 -9.77
CA GLY A 267 8.56 -7.52 -10.48
C GLY A 267 9.42 -7.22 -11.71
N THR A 268 9.60 -8.22 -12.57
CA THR A 268 10.37 -8.07 -13.81
C THR A 268 9.66 -7.09 -14.76
N GLY A 269 10.24 -5.93 -14.96
CA GLY A 269 9.76 -4.87 -15.84
C GLY A 269 9.59 -3.54 -15.12
N HIS A 270 10.21 -2.48 -15.67
CA HIS A 270 10.16 -1.14 -15.08
C HIS A 270 8.84 -0.40 -15.27
N LEU A 271 7.90 -0.97 -16.04
CA LEU A 271 6.63 -0.32 -16.39
C LEU A 271 5.50 -0.58 -15.39
N GLY A 272 5.67 -1.57 -14.52
CA GLY A 272 4.69 -1.91 -13.49
C GLY A 272 4.70 -0.91 -12.34
N LYS A 273 3.52 -0.66 -11.77
CA LYS A 273 3.33 0.20 -10.60
C LYS A 273 2.81 -0.65 -9.44
N ILE A 274 3.25 -0.33 -8.23
CA ILE A 274 2.89 -1.05 -6.99
C ILE A 274 2.56 -0.09 -5.84
N ASP A 275 2.45 1.20 -6.13
CA ASP A 275 2.28 2.28 -5.17
C ASP A 275 1.06 2.06 -4.22
N PRO A 276 -0.12 1.61 -4.71
CA PRO A 276 -1.23 1.28 -3.81
C PRO A 276 -0.92 0.16 -2.81
N ILE A 277 -0.01 -0.77 -3.16
CA ILE A 277 0.38 -1.86 -2.27
C ILE A 277 1.29 -1.34 -1.15
N HIS A 278 2.20 -0.42 -1.46
CA HIS A 278 3.00 0.26 -0.44
C HIS A 278 2.10 1.05 0.51
N GLY A 279 1.14 1.80 -0.03
CA GLY A 279 0.13 2.46 0.79
C GLY A 279 -0.65 1.48 1.68
N LEU A 280 -1.00 0.29 1.19
CA LEU A 280 -1.68 -0.71 2.02
C LEU A 280 -0.79 -1.22 3.17
N LEU A 281 0.49 -1.45 2.92
CA LEU A 281 1.45 -1.84 3.97
C LEU A 281 1.62 -0.73 5.02
N ASP A 282 1.60 0.53 4.61
CA ASP A 282 1.68 1.67 5.51
C ASP A 282 0.41 1.81 6.36
N ALA A 283 -0.77 1.58 5.77
CA ALA A 283 -2.04 1.54 6.50
C ALA A 283 -2.09 0.41 7.53
N LEU A 284 -1.62 -0.80 7.16
CA LEU A 284 -1.50 -1.94 8.08
C LEU A 284 -0.53 -1.65 9.23
N TYR A 285 0.60 -1.00 8.94
CA TYR A 285 1.54 -0.60 9.98
C TYR A 285 0.87 0.33 11.00
N CYS A 286 0.09 1.29 10.54
CA CYS A 286 -0.67 2.20 11.42
C CYS A 286 -1.74 1.44 12.21
N PHE A 287 -2.39 0.47 11.60
CA PHE A 287 -3.36 -0.41 12.28
C PHE A 287 -2.70 -1.17 13.43
N ASP A 288 -1.56 -1.84 13.18
CA ASP A 288 -0.83 -2.56 14.23
C ASP A 288 -0.41 -1.65 15.40
N LEU A 289 0.02 -0.41 15.10
CA LEU A 289 0.36 0.56 16.14
C LEU A 289 -0.84 0.99 16.99
N SER A 290 -2.04 0.88 16.43
CA SER A 290 -3.29 1.27 17.08
C SER A 290 -3.92 0.16 17.91
N GLU A 291 -3.48 -1.09 17.74
CA GLU A 291 -3.99 -2.23 18.49
C GLU A 291 -3.92 -1.96 20.00
N GLY A 292 -5.06 -2.07 20.68
CA GLY A 292 -5.22 -1.75 22.09
C GLY A 292 -5.38 -0.26 22.44
N LYS A 293 -5.40 0.66 21.47
CA LYS A 293 -5.62 2.10 21.72
C LYS A 293 -6.98 2.62 21.23
N ILE A 294 -7.66 1.85 20.37
CA ILE A 294 -8.97 2.24 19.80
C ILE A 294 -10.11 1.97 20.80
N GLU A 295 -9.88 1.13 21.80
CA GLU A 295 -10.87 0.81 22.84
C GLU A 295 -10.90 1.82 24.01
N GLN A 296 -10.08 2.87 23.99
CA GLN A 296 -10.04 3.94 25.00
C GLN A 296 -10.55 5.26 24.42
#